data_b61db66b3a509dc944dff531a12c1517
#
_entry.id   b61db66b3a509dc944dff531a12c1517
#
_cell.length_a   1.000
_cell.length_b   1.000
_cell.length_c   1.000
_cell.angle_alpha   90.00
_cell.angle_beta   90.00
_cell.angle_gamma   90.00
#
_symmetry.space_group_name_H-M   'P 1'
#
loop_
_entity.id
_entity.type
_entity.pdbx_description
1 polymer ?
#
loop_
_entity_poly.entity_id
_entity_poly.type
_entity_poly.pdbx_seq_one_letter_code
_entity_poly.pdbx_strand_id
1 'polypeptide(L)'
;LKQGIPVWDADSTVHKLYAKNGAAVEFFNQEIPSAVSNGEVSRVSLKKLIKEDINNLKKIEQIVHPLVAKDRLTFIENSKKYNAPLIVLDIPLLFETGFYKLVDYIAVVTVDYTTQKQRVLDRESMTEEMFTQILDKQVSNEDKKRKADFIISTETIEAAESKVQEIIFQLERQVRNAWNSFRYR
;
A
#
# COMPACT_ATOMS: atom_id res chain seq x y z
N LEU A 1 1.83 14.62 -2.95
CA LEU A 1 2.31 15.66 -2.02
C LEU A 1 2.57 17.01 -2.70
N LYS A 2 3.14 17.04 -3.91
CA LYS A 2 3.38 18.30 -4.66
C LYS A 2 2.08 19.04 -5.03
N GLN A 3 0.93 18.34 -5.08
CA GLN A 3 -0.37 18.89 -5.45
C GLN A 3 -1.26 19.24 -4.25
N GLY A 4 -0.75 19.15 -3.01
CA GLY A 4 -1.50 19.46 -1.80
C GLY A 4 -2.59 18.45 -1.42
N ILE A 5 -2.71 17.32 -2.13
CA ILE A 5 -3.68 16.26 -1.84
C ILE A 5 -3.13 15.36 -0.72
N PRO A 6 -3.92 15.09 0.34
CA PRO A 6 -3.51 14.17 1.38
C PRO A 6 -3.31 12.74 0.82
N VAL A 7 -2.19 12.12 1.19
CA VAL A 7 -1.83 10.76 0.77
C VAL A 7 -1.60 9.90 2.00
N TRP A 8 -2.28 8.76 2.06
CA TRP A 8 -1.99 7.68 2.99
C TRP A 8 -1.23 6.57 2.26
N ASP A 9 -0.14 6.12 2.83
CA ASP A 9 0.77 5.14 2.27
C ASP A 9 0.85 3.93 3.21
N ALA A 10 0.49 2.75 2.71
CA ALA A 10 0.44 1.52 3.48
C ALA A 10 1.82 1.08 3.98
N ASP A 11 2.86 1.17 3.13
CA ASP A 11 4.22 0.74 3.48
C ASP A 11 4.84 1.66 4.52
N SER A 12 4.64 2.97 4.39
CA SER A 12 5.05 3.98 5.38
C SER A 12 4.32 3.79 6.71
N THR A 13 3.05 3.42 6.68
CA THR A 13 2.27 3.11 7.89
C THR A 13 2.84 1.89 8.61
N VAL A 14 3.10 0.78 7.91
CA VAL A 14 3.75 -0.40 8.50
C VAL A 14 5.12 -0.04 9.07
N HIS A 15 5.88 0.83 8.37
CA HIS A 15 7.18 1.28 8.87
C HIS A 15 7.07 2.03 10.21
N LYS A 16 6.09 2.93 10.35
CA LYS A 16 5.81 3.65 11.60
C LYS A 16 5.35 2.71 12.72
N LEU A 17 4.49 1.74 12.40
CA LEU A 17 4.01 0.76 13.37
C LEU A 17 5.14 -0.11 13.94
N TYR A 18 6.17 -0.41 13.15
CA TYR A 18 7.32 -1.24 13.53
C TYR A 18 8.45 -0.45 14.20
N ALA A 19 8.48 0.85 14.03
CA ALA A 19 9.51 1.71 14.60
C ALA A 19 9.52 1.66 16.13
N LYS A 20 10.58 2.17 16.73
CA LYS A 20 10.72 2.26 18.20
C LYS A 20 9.51 2.94 18.82
N ASN A 21 8.90 2.27 19.79
CA ASN A 21 7.64 2.66 20.42
C ASN A 21 6.42 2.70 19.47
N GLY A 22 6.53 2.12 18.28
CA GLY A 22 5.41 1.98 17.36
C GLY A 22 4.32 1.07 17.93
N ALA A 23 3.07 1.30 17.50
CA ALA A 23 1.91 0.62 18.09
C ALA A 23 1.93 -0.92 17.92
N ALA A 24 2.71 -1.47 16.99
CA ALA A 24 2.82 -2.91 16.82
C ALA A 24 3.81 -3.56 17.82
N VAL A 25 4.75 -2.80 18.39
CA VAL A 25 5.84 -3.35 19.20
C VAL A 25 5.32 -4.13 20.40
N GLU A 26 4.32 -3.60 21.11
CA GLU A 26 3.75 -4.27 22.28
C GLU A 26 3.08 -5.60 21.90
N PHE A 27 2.30 -5.63 20.83
CA PHE A 27 1.64 -6.85 20.34
C PHE A 27 2.67 -7.91 19.91
N PHE A 28 3.73 -7.50 19.23
CA PHE A 28 4.82 -8.42 18.88
C PHE A 28 5.57 -8.92 20.10
N ASN A 29 5.80 -8.09 21.13
CA ASN A 29 6.42 -8.53 22.37
C ASN A 29 5.60 -9.62 23.07
N GLN A 30 4.28 -9.55 22.98
CA GLN A 30 3.38 -10.54 23.59
C GLN A 30 3.29 -11.83 22.76
N GLU A 31 3.11 -11.73 21.45
CA GLU A 31 2.80 -12.86 20.57
C GLU A 31 4.04 -13.47 19.89
N ILE A 32 5.05 -12.66 19.57
CA ILE A 32 6.27 -13.07 18.83
C ILE A 32 7.47 -12.28 19.39
N PRO A 33 7.91 -12.50 20.65
CA PRO A 33 8.98 -11.71 21.27
C PRO A 33 10.30 -11.70 20.47
N SER A 34 10.60 -12.81 19.77
CA SER A 34 11.80 -12.94 18.93
C SER A 34 11.82 -12.00 17.72
N ALA A 35 10.69 -11.39 17.39
CA ALA A 35 10.60 -10.39 16.33
C ALA A 35 10.97 -8.97 16.82
N VAL A 36 11.11 -8.75 18.13
CA VAL A 36 11.38 -7.41 18.68
C VAL A 36 12.84 -7.31 19.14
N SER A 37 13.48 -6.21 18.77
CA SER A 37 14.85 -5.87 19.18
C SER A 37 14.96 -4.37 19.40
N ASN A 38 15.61 -3.95 20.48
CA ASN A 38 15.83 -2.54 20.83
C ASN A 38 14.52 -1.68 20.88
N GLY A 39 13.39 -2.32 21.17
CA GLY A 39 12.09 -1.64 21.26
C GLY A 39 11.45 -1.36 19.90
N GLU A 40 11.86 -2.06 18.86
CA GLU A 40 11.27 -2.01 17.50
C GLU A 40 11.07 -3.41 16.92
N VAL A 41 10.17 -3.53 15.94
CA VAL A 41 9.93 -4.80 15.24
C VAL A 41 10.95 -4.97 14.12
N SER A 42 11.79 -6.01 14.24
CA SER A 42 12.86 -6.32 13.28
C SER A 42 12.32 -7.01 12.03
N ARG A 43 12.35 -6.34 10.89
CA ARG A 43 12.00 -6.95 9.59
C ARG A 43 12.90 -8.14 9.23
N VAL A 44 14.14 -8.12 9.66
CA VAL A 44 15.10 -9.23 9.44
C VAL A 44 14.63 -10.45 10.21
N SER A 45 14.26 -10.27 11.50
CA SER A 45 13.74 -11.35 12.34
C SER A 45 12.42 -11.90 11.78
N LEU A 46 11.51 -11.03 11.32
CA LEU A 46 10.27 -11.46 10.69
C LEU A 46 10.52 -12.31 9.44
N LYS A 47 11.43 -11.88 8.55
CA LYS A 47 11.80 -12.65 7.35
C LYS A 47 12.37 -14.04 7.72
N LYS A 48 13.18 -14.12 8.77
CA LYS A 48 13.73 -15.39 9.27
C LYS A 48 12.61 -16.29 9.78
N LEU A 49 11.74 -15.79 10.63
CA LEU A 49 10.60 -16.53 11.18
C LEU A 49 9.66 -17.08 10.10
N ILE A 50 9.37 -16.30 9.06
CA ILE A 50 8.54 -16.75 7.93
C ILE A 50 9.24 -17.87 7.13
N LYS A 51 10.57 -17.79 6.98
CA LYS A 51 11.35 -18.87 6.31
C LYS A 51 11.36 -20.16 7.12
N GLU A 52 11.41 -20.08 8.44
CA GLU A 52 11.39 -21.25 9.34
C GLU A 52 10.01 -21.91 9.38
N ASP A 53 8.94 -21.12 9.44
CA ASP A 53 7.57 -21.61 9.41
C ASP A 53 6.65 -20.57 8.74
N ILE A 54 6.08 -20.92 7.60
CA ILE A 54 5.16 -20.07 6.84
C ILE A 54 3.91 -19.66 7.63
N ASN A 55 3.51 -20.44 8.63
CA ASN A 55 2.38 -20.10 9.49
C ASN A 55 2.63 -18.83 10.31
N ASN A 56 3.88 -18.45 10.53
CA ASN A 56 4.22 -17.19 11.18
C ASN A 56 3.73 -15.97 10.38
N LEU A 57 3.66 -16.08 9.05
CA LEU A 57 3.09 -15.01 8.21
C LEU A 57 1.67 -14.66 8.66
N LYS A 58 0.81 -15.69 8.86
CA LYS A 58 -0.58 -15.47 9.29
C LYS A 58 -0.66 -14.81 10.67
N LYS A 59 0.21 -15.18 11.61
CA LYS A 59 0.28 -14.53 12.94
C LYS A 59 0.69 -13.06 12.83
N ILE A 60 1.70 -12.78 12.00
CA ILE A 60 2.17 -11.42 11.74
C ILE A 60 1.04 -10.58 11.15
N GLU A 61 0.34 -11.10 10.15
CA GLU A 61 -0.80 -10.43 9.51
C GLU A 61 -1.93 -10.13 10.51
N GLN A 62 -2.25 -11.08 11.40
CA GLN A 62 -3.27 -10.89 12.43
C GLN A 62 -2.95 -9.74 13.40
N ILE A 63 -1.67 -9.48 13.65
CA ILE A 63 -1.23 -8.33 14.47
C ILE A 63 -1.29 -7.04 13.64
N VAL A 64 -0.77 -7.07 12.43
CA VAL A 64 -0.49 -5.86 11.64
C VAL A 64 -1.75 -5.31 10.97
N HIS A 65 -2.60 -6.18 10.40
CA HIS A 65 -3.77 -5.73 9.62
C HIS A 65 -4.74 -4.84 10.40
N PRO A 66 -5.11 -5.16 11.66
CA PRO A 66 -5.99 -4.27 12.44
C PRO A 66 -5.37 -2.90 12.71
N LEU A 67 -4.05 -2.85 12.95
CA LEU A 67 -3.34 -1.61 13.23
C LEU A 67 -3.26 -0.71 11.99
N VAL A 68 -2.96 -1.32 10.82
CA VAL A 68 -2.96 -0.62 9.53
C VAL A 68 -4.35 -0.11 9.18
N ALA A 69 -5.39 -0.93 9.41
CA ALA A 69 -6.77 -0.53 9.17
C ALA A 69 -7.18 0.66 10.06
N LYS A 70 -6.81 0.63 11.34
CA LYS A 70 -7.07 1.72 12.28
C LYS A 70 -6.38 3.02 11.86
N ASP A 71 -5.11 2.97 11.48
CA ASP A 71 -4.34 4.13 11.01
C ASP A 71 -4.98 4.74 9.76
N ARG A 72 -5.36 3.90 8.78
CA ARG A 72 -6.05 4.33 7.57
C ARG A 72 -7.40 5.00 7.87
N LEU A 73 -8.21 4.43 8.77
CA LEU A 73 -9.48 5.03 9.17
C LEU A 73 -9.26 6.39 9.83
N THR A 74 -8.28 6.49 10.72
CA THR A 74 -7.91 7.76 11.36
C THR A 74 -7.49 8.82 10.33
N PHE A 75 -6.71 8.41 9.32
CA PHE A 75 -6.34 9.31 8.21
C PHE A 75 -7.56 9.80 7.43
N ILE A 76 -8.49 8.91 7.09
CA ILE A 76 -9.72 9.24 6.37
C ILE A 76 -10.58 10.21 7.19
N GLU A 77 -10.80 9.91 8.47
CA GLU A 77 -11.60 10.75 9.37
C GLU A 77 -10.99 12.15 9.53
N ASN A 78 -9.68 12.25 9.70
CA ASN A 78 -8.99 13.53 9.77
C ASN A 78 -9.12 14.30 8.44
N SER A 79 -8.91 13.66 7.31
CA SER A 79 -9.05 14.28 5.99
C SER A 79 -10.47 14.81 5.77
N LYS A 80 -11.49 14.06 6.19
CA LYS A 80 -12.88 14.49 6.17
C LYS A 80 -13.11 15.71 7.07
N LYS A 81 -12.56 15.70 8.28
CA LYS A 81 -12.66 16.82 9.24
C LYS A 81 -12.06 18.11 8.68
N TYR A 82 -11.00 18.01 7.87
CA TYR A 82 -10.39 19.15 7.19
C TYR A 82 -11.02 19.46 5.83
N ASN A 83 -12.16 18.82 5.48
CA ASN A 83 -12.87 19.00 4.21
C ASN A 83 -11.99 18.79 2.96
N ALA A 84 -11.06 17.84 3.02
CA ALA A 84 -10.26 17.48 1.86
C ALA A 84 -11.18 16.96 0.73
N PRO A 85 -11.19 17.57 -0.48
CA PRO A 85 -12.09 17.17 -1.56
C PRO A 85 -11.69 15.83 -2.19
N LEU A 86 -10.43 15.47 -2.06
CA LEU A 86 -9.83 14.25 -2.58
C LEU A 86 -8.76 13.76 -1.62
N ILE A 87 -8.63 12.45 -1.48
CA ILE A 87 -7.51 11.78 -0.81
C ILE A 87 -6.98 10.66 -1.68
N VAL A 88 -5.73 10.30 -1.48
CA VAL A 88 -5.10 9.15 -2.14
C VAL A 88 -4.75 8.11 -1.08
N LEU A 89 -5.09 6.86 -1.37
CA LEU A 89 -4.66 5.69 -0.60
C LEU A 89 -3.69 4.88 -1.46
N ASP A 90 -2.40 4.91 -1.11
CA ASP A 90 -1.38 4.10 -1.77
C ASP A 90 -1.34 2.70 -1.14
N ILE A 91 -1.88 1.74 -1.88
CA ILE A 91 -2.04 0.34 -1.44
C ILE A 91 -1.48 -0.59 -2.51
N PRO A 92 -0.26 -1.11 -2.37
CA PRO A 92 0.40 -1.94 -3.39
C PRO A 92 -0.37 -3.19 -3.79
N LEU A 93 -1.07 -3.84 -2.85
CA LEU A 93 -1.84 -5.06 -3.06
C LEU A 93 -3.37 -4.81 -3.02
N LEU A 94 -3.81 -3.72 -3.64
CA LEU A 94 -5.20 -3.26 -3.62
C LEU A 94 -6.19 -4.33 -4.12
N PHE A 95 -5.85 -5.03 -5.20
CA PHE A 95 -6.72 -6.01 -5.82
C PHE A 95 -6.72 -7.33 -5.07
N GLU A 96 -5.55 -7.78 -4.64
CA GLU A 96 -5.31 -9.02 -3.91
C GLU A 96 -6.03 -9.03 -2.56
N THR A 97 -6.07 -7.89 -1.88
CA THR A 97 -6.78 -7.71 -0.60
C THR A 97 -8.27 -7.43 -0.76
N GLY A 98 -8.75 -7.23 -1.99
CA GLY A 98 -10.15 -6.87 -2.27
C GLY A 98 -10.52 -5.44 -1.86
N PHE A 99 -9.56 -4.63 -1.45
CA PHE A 99 -9.78 -3.27 -0.97
C PHE A 99 -10.26 -2.31 -2.06
N TYR A 100 -10.07 -2.67 -3.32
CA TYR A 100 -10.59 -1.92 -4.48
C TYR A 100 -12.10 -1.67 -4.43
N LYS A 101 -12.87 -2.47 -3.66
CA LYS A 101 -14.32 -2.30 -3.48
C LYS A 101 -14.70 -1.12 -2.58
N LEU A 102 -13.74 -0.54 -1.86
CA LEU A 102 -13.94 0.49 -0.84
C LEU A 102 -13.46 1.87 -1.28
N VAL A 103 -13.03 2.01 -2.53
CA VAL A 103 -12.58 3.28 -3.11
C VAL A 103 -13.51 3.68 -4.25
N ASP A 104 -13.60 4.97 -4.52
CA ASP A 104 -14.46 5.49 -5.60
C ASP A 104 -13.79 5.37 -6.97
N TYR A 105 -12.46 5.51 -7.01
CA TYR A 105 -11.66 5.44 -8.22
C TYR A 105 -10.35 4.69 -7.97
N ILE A 106 -9.90 4.02 -9.02
CA ILE A 106 -8.66 3.23 -9.01
C ILE A 106 -7.74 3.76 -10.08
N ALA A 107 -6.54 4.20 -9.67
CA ALA A 107 -5.43 4.50 -10.57
C ALA A 107 -4.39 3.37 -10.50
N VAL A 108 -4.07 2.77 -11.64
CA VAL A 108 -3.03 1.75 -11.74
C VAL A 108 -1.78 2.38 -12.35
N VAL A 109 -0.69 2.30 -11.59
CA VAL A 109 0.64 2.70 -12.07
C VAL A 109 1.25 1.54 -12.84
N THR A 110 1.75 1.80 -14.04
CA THR A 110 2.27 0.77 -14.94
C THR A 110 3.52 1.23 -15.69
N VAL A 111 4.29 0.25 -16.12
CA VAL A 111 5.41 0.41 -17.05
C VAL A 111 5.47 -0.88 -17.88
N ASP A 112 6.22 -0.90 -18.98
CA ASP A 112 6.46 -2.12 -19.74
C ASP A 112 7.18 -3.18 -18.90
N TYR A 113 7.01 -4.45 -19.28
CA TYR A 113 7.55 -5.60 -18.52
C TYR A 113 9.08 -5.56 -18.40
N THR A 114 9.78 -5.16 -19.47
CA THR A 114 11.24 -5.13 -19.51
C THR A 114 11.78 -4.12 -18.50
N THR A 115 11.22 -2.92 -18.52
CA THR A 115 11.56 -1.85 -17.57
C THR A 115 11.17 -2.22 -16.14
N GLN A 116 10.00 -2.86 -15.94
CA GLN A 116 9.60 -3.35 -14.61
C GLN A 116 10.60 -4.37 -14.07
N LYS A 117 10.96 -5.38 -14.89
CA LYS A 117 11.94 -6.41 -14.53
C LYS A 117 13.26 -5.79 -14.16
N GLN A 118 13.78 -4.89 -15.00
CA GLN A 118 15.05 -4.21 -14.75
C GLN A 118 15.02 -3.45 -13.43
N ARG A 119 14.02 -2.58 -13.21
CA ARG A 119 13.87 -1.80 -11.98
C ARG A 119 13.76 -2.66 -10.72
N VAL A 120 13.19 -3.85 -10.82
CA VAL A 120 13.06 -4.76 -9.68
C VAL A 120 14.37 -5.50 -9.43
N LEU A 121 15.05 -5.95 -10.47
CA LEU A 121 16.35 -6.64 -10.35
C LEU A 121 17.48 -5.73 -9.88
N ASP A 122 17.37 -4.42 -10.13
CA ASP A 122 18.30 -3.42 -9.64
C ASP A 122 18.19 -3.21 -8.10
N ARG A 123 17.15 -3.77 -7.47
CA ARG A 123 17.00 -3.71 -6.01
C ARG A 123 17.91 -4.73 -5.35
N GLU A 124 18.55 -4.29 -4.27
CA GLU A 124 19.41 -5.17 -3.47
C GLU A 124 18.70 -6.46 -3.05
N SER A 125 19.37 -7.60 -3.22
CA SER A 125 18.88 -8.95 -2.88
C SER A 125 17.68 -9.46 -3.68
N MET A 126 17.33 -8.87 -4.83
CA MET A 126 16.29 -9.37 -5.72
C MET A 126 16.88 -10.28 -6.80
N THR A 127 16.30 -11.49 -6.96
CA THR A 127 16.67 -12.43 -8.03
C THR A 127 15.53 -12.59 -9.04
N GLU A 128 15.84 -13.17 -10.22
CA GLU A 128 14.82 -13.47 -11.25
C GLU A 128 13.77 -14.45 -10.73
N GLU A 129 14.16 -15.45 -9.97
CA GLU A 129 13.26 -16.44 -9.38
C GLU A 129 12.29 -15.75 -8.39
N MET A 130 12.82 -14.87 -7.53
CA MET A 130 11.98 -14.09 -6.60
C MET A 130 11.02 -13.17 -7.33
N PHE A 131 11.48 -12.50 -8.39
CA PHE A 131 10.63 -11.66 -9.23
C PHE A 131 9.47 -12.44 -9.82
N THR A 132 9.76 -13.60 -10.43
CA THR A 132 8.74 -14.49 -11.02
C THR A 132 7.73 -14.96 -9.96
N GLN A 133 8.21 -15.44 -8.81
CA GLN A 133 7.34 -15.88 -7.70
C GLN A 133 6.44 -14.76 -7.15
N ILE A 134 6.90 -13.52 -7.17
CA ILE A 134 6.09 -12.37 -6.76
C ILE A 134 5.00 -12.09 -7.80
N LEU A 135 5.36 -12.11 -9.09
CA LEU A 135 4.39 -11.89 -10.16
C LEU A 135 3.30 -12.95 -10.18
N ASP A 136 3.66 -14.22 -10.00
CA ASP A 136 2.71 -15.35 -10.01
C ASP A 136 1.66 -15.26 -8.87
N LYS A 137 1.99 -14.56 -7.79
CA LYS A 137 1.08 -14.35 -6.66
C LYS A 137 0.21 -13.10 -6.77
N GLN A 138 0.52 -12.23 -7.72
CA GLN A 138 -0.22 -10.99 -7.91
C GLN A 138 -1.26 -11.12 -9.02
N VAL A 139 -2.32 -10.33 -8.92
CA VAL A 139 -3.25 -10.12 -10.03
C VAL A 139 -2.46 -9.60 -11.24
N SER A 140 -2.74 -10.15 -12.43
CA SER A 140 -2.01 -9.76 -13.64
C SER A 140 -2.14 -8.26 -13.95
N ASN A 141 -1.12 -7.67 -14.58
CA ASN A 141 -1.16 -6.27 -14.97
C ASN A 141 -2.35 -5.97 -15.91
N GLU A 142 -2.70 -6.91 -16.78
CA GLU A 142 -3.86 -6.77 -17.68
C GLU A 142 -5.19 -6.75 -16.91
N ASP A 143 -5.31 -7.60 -15.88
CA ASP A 143 -6.50 -7.59 -15.02
C ASP A 143 -6.59 -6.33 -14.17
N LYS A 144 -5.45 -5.83 -13.65
CA LYS A 144 -5.37 -4.56 -12.94
C LYS A 144 -5.81 -3.41 -13.84
N LYS A 145 -5.27 -3.33 -15.06
CA LYS A 145 -5.63 -2.30 -16.06
C LYS A 145 -7.12 -2.33 -16.41
N ARG A 146 -7.71 -3.53 -16.57
CA ARG A 146 -9.15 -3.67 -16.89
C ARG A 146 -10.08 -3.16 -15.77
N LYS A 147 -9.61 -3.20 -14.53
CA LYS A 147 -10.38 -2.75 -13.36
C LYS A 147 -10.07 -1.32 -12.95
N ALA A 148 -9.10 -0.68 -13.58
CA ALA A 148 -8.68 0.67 -13.28
C ALA A 148 -9.58 1.69 -13.98
N ASP A 149 -9.89 2.79 -13.28
CA ASP A 149 -10.50 3.98 -13.88
C ASP A 149 -9.45 4.82 -14.61
N PHE A 150 -8.20 4.78 -14.12
CA PHE A 150 -7.08 5.53 -14.67
C PHE A 150 -5.83 4.66 -14.76
N ILE A 151 -5.05 4.86 -15.84
CA ILE A 151 -3.75 4.22 -16.01
C ILE A 151 -2.70 5.32 -16.07
N ILE A 152 -1.64 5.17 -15.25
CA ILE A 152 -0.51 6.09 -15.16
C ILE A 152 0.73 5.35 -15.63
N SER A 153 1.23 5.71 -16.84
CA SER A 153 2.54 5.22 -17.28
C SER A 153 3.65 5.90 -16.49
N THR A 154 4.66 5.11 -16.12
CA THR A 154 5.87 5.59 -15.44
C THR A 154 7.13 5.40 -16.30
N GLU A 155 6.98 5.47 -17.61
CA GLU A 155 8.12 5.49 -18.54
C GLU A 155 9.01 6.70 -18.26
N THR A 156 8.40 7.88 -18.07
CA THR A 156 9.08 9.09 -17.60
C THR A 156 8.34 9.68 -16.40
N ILE A 157 9.08 10.46 -15.58
CA ILE A 157 8.51 11.16 -14.42
C ILE A 157 7.53 12.24 -14.91
N GLU A 158 7.90 12.97 -15.95
CA GLU A 158 7.10 14.06 -16.50
C GLU A 158 5.75 13.57 -17.03
N ALA A 159 5.72 12.43 -17.74
CA ALA A 159 4.49 11.83 -18.24
C ALA A 159 3.59 11.39 -17.07
N ALA A 160 4.18 10.79 -16.04
CA ALA A 160 3.43 10.37 -14.86
C ALA A 160 2.86 11.59 -14.11
N GLU A 161 3.65 12.64 -13.89
CA GLU A 161 3.20 13.87 -13.22
C GLU A 161 2.08 14.57 -14.02
N SER A 162 2.22 14.67 -15.34
CA SER A 162 1.18 15.23 -16.21
C SER A 162 -0.13 14.45 -16.12
N LYS A 163 -0.06 13.12 -16.15
CA LYS A 163 -1.25 12.27 -16.03
C LYS A 163 -1.92 12.38 -14.66
N VAL A 164 -1.14 12.47 -13.59
CA VAL A 164 -1.66 12.71 -12.24
C VAL A 164 -2.40 14.04 -12.17
N GLN A 165 -1.86 15.11 -12.74
CA GLN A 165 -2.53 16.42 -12.76
C GLN A 165 -3.86 16.39 -13.54
N GLU A 166 -3.88 15.70 -14.69
CA GLU A 166 -5.11 15.49 -15.48
C GLU A 166 -6.19 14.76 -14.64
N ILE A 167 -5.81 13.68 -13.96
CA ILE A 167 -6.72 12.90 -13.11
C ILE A 167 -7.29 13.78 -11.98
N ILE A 168 -6.43 14.51 -11.28
CA ILE A 168 -6.84 15.41 -10.20
C ILE A 168 -7.86 16.43 -10.72
N PHE A 169 -7.55 17.10 -11.81
CA PHE A 169 -8.44 18.10 -12.42
C PHE A 169 -9.80 17.50 -12.82
N GLN A 170 -9.78 16.27 -13.37
CA GLN A 170 -11.01 15.56 -13.73
C GLN A 170 -11.85 15.23 -12.49
N LEU A 171 -11.23 14.73 -11.42
CA LEU A 171 -11.93 14.31 -10.19
C LEU A 171 -12.45 15.49 -9.38
N GLU A 172 -11.73 16.59 -9.29
CA GLU A 172 -12.21 17.82 -8.64
C GLU A 172 -13.48 18.39 -9.28
N ARG A 173 -13.65 18.17 -10.57
CA ARG A 173 -14.87 18.58 -11.29
C ARG A 173 -16.03 17.61 -11.14
N GLN A 174 -15.76 16.36 -10.82
CA GLN A 174 -16.75 15.32 -10.60
C GLN A 174 -17.01 15.16 -9.10
N VAL A 175 -17.79 16.07 -8.51
CA VAL A 175 -18.13 16.02 -7.07
C VAL A 175 -18.87 14.72 -6.75
N ARG A 176 -18.16 13.58 -6.72
CA ARG A 176 -18.64 12.38 -6.05
C ARG A 176 -18.21 12.45 -4.60
N ASN A 177 -19.19 12.24 -3.72
CA ASN A 177 -18.96 12.33 -2.28
C ASN A 177 -18.37 11.00 -1.80
N ALA A 178 -17.07 10.79 -2.03
CA ALA A 178 -16.29 9.63 -1.58
C ALA A 178 -16.53 9.31 -0.09
N TRP A 179 -16.86 10.34 0.68
CA TRP A 179 -17.13 10.25 2.11
C TRP A 179 -18.42 9.50 2.48
N ASN A 180 -19.36 9.31 1.54
CA ASN A 180 -20.60 8.59 1.79
C ASN A 180 -20.45 7.07 1.73
N SER A 181 -19.42 6.56 1.06
CA SER A 181 -19.13 5.13 0.96
C SER A 181 -18.47 4.54 2.20
N PHE A 182 -17.88 5.38 3.06
CA PHE A 182 -17.34 4.99 4.36
C PHE A 182 -18.39 5.00 5.48
N ARG A 183 -19.64 4.70 5.17
CA ARG A 183 -20.60 4.37 6.22
C ARG A 183 -20.26 3.00 6.75
N TYR A 184 -19.84 3.01 8.01
CA TYR A 184 -19.58 1.86 8.86
C TYR A 184 -20.48 0.67 8.53
N ARG A 185 -19.86 -0.44 8.19
CA ARG A 185 -20.42 -1.77 8.39
C ARG A 185 -19.58 -2.49 9.42
#